data_03ac3b88b0915d63b23d37e4bd8b5627
#
_entry.id   03ac3b88b0915d63b23d37e4bd8b5627
#
_cell.length_a   1.000
_cell.length_b   1.000
_cell.length_c   1.000
_cell.angle_alpha   90.00
_cell.angle_beta   90.00
_cell.angle_gamma   90.00
#
_symmetry.space_group_name_H-M   'P 1'
#
loop_
_entity.id
_entity.type
_entity.pdbx_description
1 polymer ?
#
loop_
_entity_poly.entity_id
_entity_poly.type
_entity_poly.pdbx_seq_one_letter_code
_entity_poly.pdbx_strand_id
1 'polypeptide(L)'
;VVSHDPLLTFTAACKAVAAESVSNLAERIAPVFSLDDVVLPSDRKEQLIEIVNHVRLAPHVLDHWKFRDQLPYGRGVTVLFWGPSGTGKTMAALGIARQLDIHILRLDLSRVVSKYIGDTEKNIDRIFTDAQQSGSAILIDEADALFGKRSEVKDAHDRYANIEVSYLLQRMEAYSGLAILTTNMKSALDTAFLRRIRFV
;
A
#
# COMPACT_ATOMS: atom_id res chain seq x y z
N VAL A 1 -11.13 -11.36 -35.84
CA VAL A 1 -11.31 -9.90 -35.82
C VAL A 1 -11.20 -9.50 -34.36
N VAL A 2 -10.01 -9.06 -33.92
CA VAL A 2 -9.77 -8.55 -32.56
C VAL A 2 -10.35 -7.15 -32.54
N SER A 3 -11.44 -6.97 -31.81
CA SER A 3 -12.06 -5.67 -31.56
C SER A 3 -11.06 -4.84 -30.75
N HIS A 4 -10.37 -3.92 -31.38
CA HIS A 4 -9.58 -2.89 -30.69
C HIS A 4 -10.56 -1.86 -30.12
N ASP A 5 -10.86 -2.01 -28.82
CA ASP A 5 -11.56 -0.96 -28.08
C ASP A 5 -10.59 0.21 -27.86
N PRO A 6 -10.85 1.40 -28.46
CA PRO A 6 -9.96 2.56 -28.34
C PRO A 6 -9.77 3.02 -26.89
N LEU A 7 -10.76 2.82 -26.01
CA LEU A 7 -10.69 3.16 -24.60
C LEU A 7 -9.70 2.24 -23.85
N LEU A 8 -9.66 0.95 -24.16
CA LEU A 8 -8.70 0.02 -23.57
C LEU A 8 -7.27 0.35 -24.02
N THR A 9 -7.08 0.75 -25.27
CA THR A 9 -5.78 1.16 -25.81
C THR A 9 -5.32 2.47 -25.17
N PHE A 10 -6.21 3.44 -24.99
CA PHE A 10 -5.91 4.72 -24.34
C PHE A 10 -5.56 4.54 -22.86
N THR A 11 -6.33 3.76 -22.10
CA THR A 11 -6.03 3.47 -20.70
C THR A 11 -4.72 2.71 -20.54
N ALA A 12 -4.39 1.78 -21.43
CA ALA A 12 -3.11 1.08 -21.41
C ALA A 12 -1.94 2.03 -21.73
N ALA A 13 -2.12 2.96 -22.69
CA ALA A 13 -1.12 3.97 -23.02
C ALA A 13 -0.89 4.96 -21.86
N CYS A 14 -1.96 5.43 -21.20
CA CYS A 14 -1.86 6.28 -20.02
C CYS A 14 -1.13 5.57 -18.86
N LYS A 15 -1.45 4.29 -18.61
CA LYS A 15 -0.75 3.45 -17.62
C LYS A 15 0.74 3.29 -17.97
N ALA A 16 1.09 3.14 -19.24
CA ALA A 16 2.47 2.99 -19.71
C ALA A 16 3.28 4.27 -19.51
N VAL A 17 2.73 5.43 -19.88
CA VAL A 17 3.39 6.74 -19.68
C VAL A 17 3.56 7.07 -18.20
N ALA A 18 2.54 6.83 -17.38
CA ALA A 18 2.64 6.99 -15.93
C ALA A 18 3.68 6.03 -15.30
N ALA A 19 3.98 4.92 -16.00
CA ALA A 19 4.96 3.94 -15.56
C ALA A 19 6.42 4.42 -15.62
N GLU A 20 6.74 5.33 -16.51
CA GLU A 20 8.11 5.82 -16.70
C GLU A 20 8.54 6.84 -15.64
N SER A 21 7.61 7.39 -14.86
CA SER A 21 7.88 8.46 -13.88
C SER A 21 8.17 7.96 -12.46
N VAL A 22 8.18 6.64 -12.23
CA VAL A 22 8.41 6.09 -10.88
C VAL A 22 9.84 6.37 -10.42
N SER A 23 9.97 6.97 -9.24
CA SER A 23 11.26 7.30 -8.63
C SER A 23 12.07 6.03 -8.29
N ASN A 24 13.40 6.14 -8.28
CA ASN A 24 14.31 5.05 -7.87
C ASN A 24 14.16 4.63 -6.37
N LEU A 25 13.20 5.21 -5.66
CA LEU A 25 12.93 4.97 -4.23
C LEU A 25 11.97 3.80 -4.00
N ALA A 26 11.24 3.38 -5.03
CA ALA A 26 10.32 2.26 -4.98
C ALA A 26 10.55 1.33 -6.18
N GLU A 27 10.40 0.05 -5.93
CA GLU A 27 10.47 -0.98 -6.96
C GLU A 27 9.06 -1.23 -7.51
N ARG A 28 8.91 -1.14 -8.83
CA ARG A 28 7.67 -1.49 -9.49
C ARG A 28 7.61 -3.00 -9.73
N ILE A 29 6.65 -3.65 -9.12
CA ILE A 29 6.46 -5.10 -9.25
C ILE A 29 5.20 -5.36 -10.07
N ALA A 30 5.35 -6.16 -11.13
CA ALA A 30 4.21 -6.70 -11.85
C ALA A 30 3.56 -7.82 -11.02
N PRO A 31 2.22 -7.86 -10.89
CA PRO A 31 1.54 -8.87 -10.09
C PRO A 31 1.50 -10.21 -10.83
N VAL A 32 2.45 -11.10 -10.53
CA VAL A 32 2.58 -12.41 -11.18
C VAL A 32 1.72 -13.51 -10.55
N PHE A 33 1.38 -13.37 -9.26
CA PHE A 33 0.59 -14.36 -8.53
C PHE A 33 -0.90 -14.07 -8.62
N SER A 34 -1.71 -15.12 -8.61
CA SER A 34 -3.16 -15.10 -8.48
C SER A 34 -3.57 -15.34 -7.03
N LEU A 35 -4.79 -14.93 -6.64
CA LEU A 35 -5.35 -15.31 -5.34
C LEU A 35 -5.58 -16.82 -5.20
N ASP A 36 -5.70 -17.56 -6.32
CA ASP A 36 -5.83 -19.00 -6.32
C ASP A 36 -4.52 -19.71 -5.95
N ASP A 37 -3.37 -19.05 -6.19
CA ASP A 37 -2.06 -19.57 -5.82
C ASP A 37 -1.84 -19.51 -4.30
N VAL A 38 -2.65 -18.73 -3.57
CA VAL A 38 -2.54 -18.55 -2.12
C VAL A 38 -3.36 -19.63 -1.42
N VAL A 39 -2.68 -20.51 -0.70
CA VAL A 39 -3.32 -21.58 0.08
C VAL A 39 -3.70 -21.02 1.46
N LEU A 40 -4.98 -20.74 1.66
CA LEU A 40 -5.55 -20.20 2.89
C LEU A 40 -6.88 -20.90 3.21
N PRO A 41 -7.31 -20.90 4.49
CA PRO A 41 -8.68 -21.24 4.87
C PRO A 41 -9.70 -20.37 4.13
N SER A 42 -10.91 -20.89 3.92
CA SER A 42 -11.97 -20.22 3.14
C SER A 42 -12.32 -18.82 3.67
N ASP A 43 -12.43 -18.70 5.00
CA ASP A 43 -12.71 -17.43 5.67
C ASP A 43 -11.65 -16.35 5.38
N ARG A 44 -10.38 -16.75 5.28
CA ARG A 44 -9.28 -15.84 4.92
C ARG A 44 -9.28 -15.49 3.44
N LYS A 45 -9.62 -16.43 2.57
CA LYS A 45 -9.80 -16.13 1.13
C LYS A 45 -10.95 -15.15 0.91
N GLU A 46 -12.05 -15.30 1.62
CA GLU A 46 -13.19 -14.38 1.57
C GLU A 46 -12.78 -12.96 1.98
N GLN A 47 -11.94 -12.81 3.02
CA GLN A 47 -11.40 -11.51 3.42
C GLN A 47 -10.55 -10.87 2.31
N LEU A 48 -9.73 -11.64 1.59
CA LEU A 48 -8.96 -11.12 0.45
C LEU A 48 -9.88 -10.65 -0.68
N ILE A 49 -10.96 -11.39 -0.96
CA ILE A 49 -11.97 -11.01 -1.96
C ILE A 49 -12.71 -9.75 -1.51
N GLU A 50 -13.02 -9.62 -0.22
CA GLU A 50 -13.65 -8.42 0.34
C GLU A 50 -12.77 -7.18 0.14
N ILE A 51 -11.45 -7.28 0.36
CA ILE A 51 -10.49 -6.20 0.07
C ILE A 51 -10.56 -5.80 -1.41
N VAL A 52 -10.52 -6.77 -2.32
CA VAL A 52 -10.63 -6.52 -3.76
C VAL A 52 -11.92 -5.78 -4.10
N ASN A 53 -13.05 -6.27 -3.59
CA ASN A 53 -14.36 -5.66 -3.84
C ASN A 53 -14.43 -4.24 -3.27
N HIS A 54 -13.83 -4.01 -2.10
CA HIS A 54 -13.80 -2.68 -1.47
C HIS A 54 -13.05 -1.66 -2.34
N VAL A 55 -11.88 -2.04 -2.86
CA VAL A 55 -11.09 -1.18 -3.76
C VAL A 55 -11.84 -0.96 -5.09
N ARG A 56 -12.39 -2.02 -5.67
CA ARG A 56 -13.09 -1.97 -6.96
C ARG A 56 -14.35 -1.10 -6.92
N LEU A 57 -15.10 -1.17 -5.82
CA LEU A 57 -16.36 -0.44 -5.67
C LEU A 57 -16.19 0.97 -5.08
N ALA A 58 -15.00 1.30 -4.55
CA ALA A 58 -14.74 2.60 -3.95
C ALA A 58 -15.11 3.79 -4.87
N PRO A 59 -14.76 3.81 -6.17
CA PRO A 59 -15.17 4.90 -7.06
C PRO A 59 -16.69 5.02 -7.18
N HIS A 60 -17.40 3.90 -7.25
CA HIS A 60 -18.87 3.92 -7.33
C HIS A 60 -19.50 4.53 -6.07
N VAL A 61 -19.03 4.13 -4.89
CA VAL A 61 -19.55 4.64 -3.61
C VAL A 61 -19.15 6.11 -3.40
N LEU A 62 -17.87 6.42 -3.63
CA LEU A 62 -17.35 7.77 -3.35
C LEU A 62 -17.87 8.81 -4.34
N ASP A 63 -17.91 8.48 -5.63
CA ASP A 63 -18.21 9.46 -6.69
C ASP A 63 -19.68 9.41 -7.10
N HIS A 64 -20.21 8.23 -7.42
CA HIS A 64 -21.58 8.10 -7.90
C HIS A 64 -22.60 8.37 -6.78
N TRP A 65 -22.37 7.84 -5.56
CA TRP A 65 -23.21 8.11 -4.40
C TRP A 65 -22.84 9.41 -3.67
N LYS A 66 -21.84 10.15 -4.15
CA LYS A 66 -21.38 11.44 -3.60
C LYS A 66 -20.94 11.38 -2.13
N PHE A 67 -20.43 10.25 -1.68
CA PHE A 67 -19.85 10.14 -0.33
C PHE A 67 -18.49 10.82 -0.19
N ARG A 68 -17.84 11.16 -1.31
CA ARG A 68 -16.52 11.82 -1.32
C ARG A 68 -16.50 13.12 -0.50
N ASP A 69 -17.57 13.91 -0.61
CA ASP A 69 -17.66 15.20 0.08
C ASP A 69 -17.94 15.08 1.57
N GLN A 70 -18.48 13.92 1.98
CA GLN A 70 -18.80 13.61 3.39
C GLN A 70 -17.63 12.92 4.12
N LEU A 71 -16.66 12.39 3.39
CA LEU A 71 -15.51 11.66 3.93
C LEU A 71 -14.21 12.44 3.67
N PRO A 72 -13.79 13.33 4.59
CA PRO A 72 -12.54 14.09 4.43
C PRO A 72 -11.30 13.20 4.45
N TYR A 73 -11.37 12.04 5.11
CA TYR A 73 -10.28 11.07 5.27
C TYR A 73 -10.74 9.64 4.98
N GLY A 74 -9.78 8.71 4.84
CA GLY A 74 -10.05 7.28 4.71
C GLY A 74 -10.70 6.87 3.38
N ARG A 75 -10.38 7.59 2.30
CA ARG A 75 -10.88 7.28 0.95
C ARG A 75 -10.24 6.05 0.35
N GLY A 76 -9.05 5.69 0.80
CA GLY A 76 -8.32 4.50 0.38
C GLY A 76 -8.58 3.28 1.26
N VAL A 77 -7.93 2.21 0.88
CA VAL A 77 -7.99 0.93 1.59
C VAL A 77 -6.62 0.62 2.17
N THR A 78 -6.53 0.57 3.50
CA THR A 78 -5.31 0.19 4.22
C THR A 78 -5.45 -1.21 4.75
N VAL A 79 -4.48 -2.07 4.44
CA VAL A 79 -4.48 -3.50 4.76
C VAL A 79 -3.20 -3.84 5.53
N LEU A 80 -3.33 -4.65 6.56
CA LEU A 80 -2.21 -5.25 7.27
C LEU A 80 -2.22 -6.76 7.14
N PHE A 81 -1.18 -7.33 6.55
CA PHE A 81 -0.92 -8.76 6.61
C PHE A 81 0.13 -9.05 7.67
N TRP A 82 -0.23 -9.83 8.65
CA TRP A 82 0.67 -10.22 9.74
C TRP A 82 0.76 -11.74 9.88
N GLY A 83 1.91 -12.22 10.31
CA GLY A 83 2.15 -13.65 10.53
C GLY A 83 3.62 -14.02 10.31
N PRO A 84 4.02 -15.26 10.62
CA PRO A 84 5.39 -15.72 10.46
C PRO A 84 5.93 -15.51 9.04
N SER A 85 7.27 -15.48 8.90
CA SER A 85 7.90 -15.42 7.58
C SER A 85 7.51 -16.66 6.75
N GLY A 86 7.40 -16.51 5.42
CA GLY A 86 7.05 -17.60 4.51
C GLY A 86 5.57 -17.96 4.44
N THR A 87 4.67 -17.27 5.14
CA THR A 87 3.22 -17.56 5.13
C THR A 87 2.46 -16.99 3.91
N GLY A 88 3.16 -16.40 2.93
CA GLY A 88 2.53 -15.92 1.69
C GLY A 88 1.96 -14.49 1.75
N LYS A 89 2.34 -13.66 2.73
CA LYS A 89 1.84 -12.27 2.87
C LYS A 89 2.05 -11.44 1.60
N THR A 90 3.27 -11.43 1.08
CA THR A 90 3.63 -10.71 -0.15
C THR A 90 2.94 -11.32 -1.37
N MET A 91 2.78 -12.65 -1.42
CA MET A 91 2.03 -13.33 -2.47
C MET A 91 0.55 -12.92 -2.48
N ALA A 92 -0.08 -12.83 -1.30
CA ALA A 92 -1.46 -12.36 -1.17
C ALA A 92 -1.62 -10.91 -1.65
N ALA A 93 -0.65 -10.03 -1.33
CA ALA A 93 -0.64 -8.64 -1.82
C ALA A 93 -0.57 -8.58 -3.35
N LEU A 94 0.31 -9.38 -3.97
CA LEU A 94 0.43 -9.49 -5.42
C LEU A 94 -0.83 -10.08 -6.05
N GLY A 95 -1.45 -11.09 -5.42
CA GLY A 95 -2.71 -11.67 -5.88
C GLY A 95 -3.87 -10.66 -5.91
N ILE A 96 -3.99 -9.82 -4.88
CA ILE A 96 -4.97 -8.73 -4.85
C ILE A 96 -4.72 -7.73 -5.99
N ALA A 97 -3.46 -7.30 -6.17
CA ALA A 97 -3.11 -6.36 -7.22
C ALA A 97 -3.41 -6.91 -8.62
N ARG A 98 -3.13 -8.21 -8.84
CA ARG A 98 -3.50 -8.90 -10.10
C ARG A 98 -5.00 -8.91 -10.34
N GLN A 99 -5.80 -9.20 -9.30
CA GLN A 99 -7.26 -9.20 -9.42
C GLN A 99 -7.84 -7.81 -9.70
N LEU A 100 -7.15 -6.77 -9.28
CA LEU A 100 -7.50 -5.36 -9.52
C LEU A 100 -6.93 -4.81 -10.83
N ASP A 101 -6.06 -5.55 -11.52
CA ASP A 101 -5.31 -5.10 -12.71
C ASP A 101 -4.50 -3.81 -12.42
N ILE A 102 -3.81 -3.76 -11.29
CA ILE A 102 -2.96 -2.65 -10.89
C ILE A 102 -1.54 -3.13 -10.60
N HIS A 103 -0.55 -2.25 -10.77
CA HIS A 103 0.82 -2.52 -10.37
C HIS A 103 1.02 -2.27 -8.88
N ILE A 104 2.10 -2.82 -8.33
CA ILE A 104 2.54 -2.54 -6.97
C ILE A 104 3.81 -1.71 -7.02
N LEU A 105 3.86 -0.65 -6.22
CA LEU A 105 5.08 0.06 -5.85
C LEU A 105 5.53 -0.46 -4.47
N ARG A 106 6.57 -1.27 -4.46
CA ARG A 106 7.18 -1.77 -3.24
C ARG A 106 8.13 -0.73 -2.69
N LEU A 107 7.86 -0.24 -1.49
CA LEU A 107 8.78 0.64 -0.78
C LEU A 107 9.95 -0.16 -0.24
N ASP A 108 11.15 0.26 -0.60
CA ASP A 108 12.38 -0.17 0.06
C ASP A 108 12.70 0.84 1.17
N LEU A 109 12.35 0.49 2.40
CA LEU A 109 12.54 1.35 3.56
C LEU A 109 14.01 1.74 3.77
N SER A 110 14.94 0.89 3.34
CA SER A 110 16.39 1.18 3.46
C SER A 110 16.83 2.32 2.54
N ARG A 111 16.13 2.54 1.45
CA ARG A 111 16.38 3.64 0.49
C ARG A 111 15.58 4.89 0.79
N VAL A 112 14.45 4.74 1.48
CA VAL A 112 13.55 5.86 1.83
C VAL A 112 14.10 6.64 3.00
N VAL A 113 14.61 5.94 4.03
CA VAL A 113 15.18 6.55 5.22
C VAL A 113 16.50 7.22 4.88
N SER A 114 16.57 8.54 5.03
CA SER A 114 17.77 9.34 4.81
C SER A 114 18.47 9.69 6.13
N LYS A 115 19.77 9.94 6.05
CA LYS A 115 20.53 10.49 7.18
C LYS A 115 20.26 11.98 7.43
N TYR A 116 19.61 12.64 6.47
CA TYR A 116 19.33 14.07 6.53
C TYR A 116 17.86 14.31 6.92
N ILE A 117 17.65 15.23 7.85
CA ILE A 117 16.33 15.61 8.38
C ILE A 117 15.48 16.20 7.23
N GLY A 118 14.26 15.70 7.08
CA GLY A 118 13.30 16.16 6.09
C GLY A 118 13.40 15.52 4.70
N ASP A 119 14.45 14.75 4.43
CA ASP A 119 14.58 14.06 3.14
C ASP A 119 13.72 12.78 3.10
N THR A 120 13.58 12.11 4.25
CA THR A 120 12.70 10.94 4.38
C THR A 120 11.26 11.29 4.06
N GLU A 121 10.73 12.40 4.60
CA GLU A 121 9.36 12.86 4.34
C GLU A 121 9.17 13.21 2.87
N LYS A 122 10.12 13.89 2.23
CA LYS A 122 10.08 14.21 0.80
C LYS A 122 10.09 12.93 -0.06
N ASN A 123 10.88 11.95 0.33
CA ASN A 123 10.95 10.66 -0.36
C ASN A 123 9.61 9.91 -0.27
N ILE A 124 9.02 9.88 0.91
CA ILE A 124 7.68 9.30 1.15
C ILE A 124 6.64 10.02 0.28
N ASP A 125 6.61 11.36 0.31
CA ASP A 125 5.67 12.15 -0.48
C ASP A 125 5.78 11.85 -1.97
N ARG A 126 6.98 11.75 -2.49
CA ARG A 126 7.23 11.44 -3.89
C ARG A 126 6.67 10.08 -4.27
N ILE A 127 6.93 9.05 -3.45
CA ILE A 127 6.43 7.69 -3.71
C ILE A 127 4.88 7.66 -3.70
N PHE A 128 4.25 8.31 -2.72
CA PHE A 128 2.78 8.35 -2.65
C PHE A 128 2.17 9.14 -3.81
N THR A 129 2.84 10.20 -4.25
CA THR A 129 2.44 10.98 -5.43
C THR A 129 2.55 10.15 -6.70
N ASP A 130 3.68 9.45 -6.90
CA ASP A 130 3.90 8.55 -8.04
C ASP A 130 2.85 7.42 -8.06
N ALA A 131 2.55 6.84 -6.89
CA ALA A 131 1.52 5.82 -6.76
C ALA A 131 0.13 6.35 -7.11
N GLN A 132 -0.21 7.55 -6.66
CA GLN A 132 -1.49 8.20 -6.94
C GLN A 132 -1.65 8.48 -8.43
N GLN A 133 -0.61 8.98 -9.08
CA GLN A 133 -0.62 9.30 -10.51
C GLN A 133 -0.69 8.05 -11.39
N SER A 134 0.02 6.98 -10.99
CA SER A 134 0.03 5.72 -11.74
C SER A 134 -1.14 4.79 -11.41
N GLY A 135 -1.97 5.11 -10.40
CA GLY A 135 -3.03 4.22 -9.92
C GLY A 135 -2.51 2.89 -9.37
N SER A 136 -1.28 2.86 -8.86
CA SER A 136 -0.64 1.66 -8.35
C SER A 136 -1.03 1.40 -6.89
N ALA A 137 -0.95 0.16 -6.41
CA ALA A 137 -0.96 -0.11 -4.98
C ALA A 137 0.42 0.15 -4.37
N ILE A 138 0.44 0.52 -3.10
CA ILE A 138 1.69 0.66 -2.32
C ILE A 138 1.84 -0.59 -1.45
N LEU A 139 3.02 -1.20 -1.47
CA LEU A 139 3.40 -2.30 -0.60
C LEU A 139 4.58 -1.88 0.27
N ILE A 140 4.36 -1.89 1.58
CA ILE A 140 5.42 -1.74 2.58
C ILE A 140 5.70 -3.12 3.15
N ASP A 141 6.73 -3.77 2.62
CA ASP A 141 7.09 -5.12 3.00
C ASP A 141 8.03 -5.09 4.21
N GLU A 142 7.88 -6.07 5.12
CA GLU A 142 8.70 -6.19 6.34
C GLU A 142 8.71 -4.89 7.19
N ALA A 143 7.53 -4.35 7.45
CA ALA A 143 7.38 -3.12 8.23
C ALA A 143 7.91 -3.22 9.67
N ASP A 144 8.30 -4.40 10.13
CA ASP A 144 8.98 -4.64 11.43
C ASP A 144 10.21 -3.77 11.58
N ALA A 145 10.94 -3.52 10.49
CA ALA A 145 12.13 -2.68 10.49
C ALA A 145 11.83 -1.23 10.93
N LEU A 146 10.60 -0.75 10.68
CA LEU A 146 10.15 0.58 11.13
C LEU A 146 9.70 0.58 12.59
N PHE A 147 9.09 -0.50 13.05
CA PHE A 147 8.43 -0.56 14.35
C PHE A 147 9.30 -1.18 15.44
N GLY A 148 10.28 -2.00 15.07
CA GLY A 148 11.16 -2.71 16.00
C GLY A 148 12.11 -1.82 16.82
N LYS A 149 12.28 -0.54 16.46
CA LYS A 149 13.10 0.44 17.15
C LYS A 149 12.37 1.20 18.27
N ARG A 150 11.11 0.88 18.56
CA ARG A 150 10.29 1.58 19.58
C ARG A 150 10.56 1.19 21.04
N SER A 151 11.53 0.32 21.32
CA SER A 151 11.90 0.00 22.70
C SER A 151 12.81 1.08 23.27
N GLU A 152 12.25 1.89 24.18
CA GLU A 152 12.90 2.91 25.00
C GLU A 152 13.62 4.04 24.24
N VAL A 153 12.97 5.21 24.24
CA VAL A 153 13.55 6.48 23.79
C VAL A 153 14.77 6.80 24.69
N LYS A 154 15.96 6.42 24.24
CA LYS A 154 17.21 6.75 24.95
C LYS A 154 18.01 7.86 24.28
N ASP A 155 17.78 8.12 22.97
CA ASP A 155 18.55 9.10 22.20
C ASP A 155 17.69 9.94 21.24
N ALA A 156 18.24 11.09 20.82
CA ALA A 156 17.61 11.98 19.83
C ALA A 156 17.29 11.24 18.50
N HIS A 157 18.07 10.23 18.15
CA HIS A 157 17.88 9.41 16.93
C HIS A 157 16.57 8.60 16.97
N ASP A 158 16.16 8.13 18.15
CA ASP A 158 14.91 7.37 18.32
C ASP A 158 13.67 8.26 18.17
N ARG A 159 13.78 9.56 18.49
CA ARG A 159 12.69 10.53 18.30
C ARG A 159 12.42 10.78 16.80
N TYR A 160 13.46 10.89 15.99
CA TYR A 160 13.33 11.10 14.54
C TYR A 160 12.72 9.88 13.85
N ALA A 161 13.15 8.67 14.19
CA ALA A 161 12.55 7.44 13.66
C ALA A 161 11.05 7.35 13.96
N ASN A 162 10.59 7.77 15.13
CA ASN A 162 9.17 7.81 15.49
C ASN A 162 8.38 8.85 14.67
N ILE A 163 9.00 9.99 14.33
CA ILE A 163 8.37 11.03 13.49
C ILE A 163 8.20 10.51 12.07
N GLU A 164 9.22 9.89 11.49
CA GLU A 164 9.19 9.32 10.14
C GLU A 164 8.11 8.23 9.99
N VAL A 165 8.01 7.34 10.97
CA VAL A 165 6.95 6.32 11.02
C VAL A 165 5.58 6.98 11.11
N SER A 166 5.41 7.97 11.97
CA SER A 166 4.13 8.69 12.11
C SER A 166 3.74 9.39 10.82
N TYR A 167 4.71 9.97 10.11
CA TYR A 167 4.49 10.61 8.82
C TYR A 167 4.07 9.61 7.75
N LEU A 168 4.77 8.47 7.63
CA LEU A 168 4.41 7.40 6.71
C LEU A 168 2.96 6.93 6.94
N LEU A 169 2.57 6.73 8.20
CA LEU A 169 1.22 6.31 8.56
C LEU A 169 0.17 7.37 8.17
N GLN A 170 0.47 8.64 8.39
CA GLN A 170 -0.39 9.73 7.97
C GLN A 170 -0.57 9.77 6.45
N ARG A 171 0.52 9.55 5.69
CA ARG A 171 0.46 9.49 4.22
C ARG A 171 -0.34 8.29 3.73
N MET A 172 -0.22 7.14 4.40
CA MET A 172 -1.04 5.96 4.09
C MET A 172 -2.54 6.23 4.31
N GLU A 173 -2.91 6.93 5.37
CA GLU A 173 -4.32 7.30 5.62
C GLU A 173 -4.87 8.28 4.58
N ALA A 174 -4.04 9.21 4.14
CA ALA A 174 -4.41 10.19 3.12
C ALA A 174 -4.43 9.60 1.71
N TYR A 175 -3.79 8.45 1.49
CA TYR A 175 -3.73 7.80 0.19
C TYR A 175 -5.09 7.26 -0.21
N SER A 176 -5.56 7.62 -1.40
CA SER A 176 -6.89 7.20 -1.89
C SER A 176 -6.90 5.85 -2.61
N GLY A 177 -5.74 5.23 -2.81
CA GLY A 177 -5.57 3.91 -3.40
C GLY A 177 -5.48 2.79 -2.37
N LEU A 178 -4.87 1.67 -2.76
CA LEU A 178 -4.62 0.51 -1.92
C LEU A 178 -3.22 0.59 -1.31
N ALA A 179 -3.12 0.61 0.01
CA ALA A 179 -1.86 0.52 0.75
C ALA A 179 -1.84 -0.76 1.59
N ILE A 180 -0.82 -1.59 1.39
CA ILE A 180 -0.65 -2.88 2.06
C ILE A 180 0.64 -2.84 2.89
N LEU A 181 0.53 -3.20 4.17
CA LEU A 181 1.69 -3.47 5.02
C LEU A 181 1.81 -4.97 5.25
N THR A 182 3.03 -5.45 5.29
CA THR A 182 3.33 -6.78 5.80
C THR A 182 4.22 -6.69 7.04
N THR A 183 3.99 -7.56 8.01
CA THR A 183 4.81 -7.64 9.23
C THR A 183 4.89 -9.07 9.75
N ASN A 184 5.98 -9.42 10.38
CA ASN A 184 6.11 -10.68 11.11
C ASN A 184 5.68 -10.53 12.57
N MET A 185 5.60 -9.30 13.09
CA MET A 185 5.36 -8.98 14.50
C MET A 185 4.20 -8.00 14.69
N LYS A 186 2.96 -8.52 14.82
CA LYS A 186 1.80 -7.67 15.12
C LYS A 186 1.95 -6.88 16.43
N SER A 187 2.62 -7.45 17.42
CA SER A 187 2.87 -6.84 18.73
C SER A 187 3.78 -5.60 18.68
N ALA A 188 4.54 -5.42 17.59
CA ALA A 188 5.37 -4.23 17.40
C ALA A 188 4.53 -3.01 16.92
N LEU A 189 3.29 -3.23 16.49
CA LEU A 189 2.41 -2.18 16.01
C LEU A 189 1.63 -1.55 17.17
N ASP A 190 1.66 -0.24 17.21
CA ASP A 190 0.90 0.55 18.17
C ASP A 190 -0.62 0.36 17.97
N THR A 191 -1.37 0.30 19.07
CA THR A 191 -2.83 0.19 19.03
C THR A 191 -3.51 1.38 18.36
N ALA A 192 -2.95 2.58 18.46
CA ALA A 192 -3.43 3.76 17.74
C ALA A 192 -3.29 3.60 16.23
N PHE A 193 -2.22 2.93 15.77
CA PHE A 193 -2.04 2.59 14.38
C PHE A 193 -3.02 1.53 13.89
N LEU A 194 -3.21 0.44 14.66
CA LEU A 194 -4.12 -0.64 14.28
C LEU A 194 -5.57 -0.16 14.09
N ARG A 195 -5.99 0.88 14.82
CA ARG A 195 -7.33 1.50 14.67
C ARG A 195 -7.54 2.20 13.34
N ARG A 196 -6.47 2.53 12.63
CA ARG A 196 -6.46 3.25 11.34
C ARG A 196 -6.41 2.30 10.16
N ILE A 197 -6.12 1.02 10.40
CA ILE A 197 -6.10 -0.02 9.39
C ILE A 197 -7.49 -0.60 9.22
N ARG A 198 -7.93 -0.68 7.97
CA ARG A 198 -9.28 -1.14 7.65
C ARG A 198 -9.41 -2.66 7.69
N PHE A 199 -8.38 -3.37 7.22
CA PHE A 199 -8.33 -4.84 7.18
C PHE A 199 -7.06 -5.34 7.90
N VAL A 200 -7.22 -6.30 8.83
CA VAL A 200 -6.13 -6.88 9.62
C VAL A 200 -6.19 -8.40 9.60
#